data_96698b1005d7d2c5e5b3753e463f3e04
#
_entry.id   96698b1005d7d2c5e5b3753e463f3e04
#
_cell.length_a   1.000
_cell.length_b   1.000
_cell.length_c   1.000
_cell.angle_alpha   90.00
_cell.angle_beta   90.00
_cell.angle_gamma   90.00
#
_symmetry.space_group_name_H-M   'P 1'
#
loop_
_entity.id
_entity.type
_entity.pdbx_description
1 polymer ?
#
loop_
_entity_poly.entity_id
_entity_poly.type
_entity_poly.pdbx_seq_one_letter_code
_entity_poly.pdbx_strand_id
1 'polypeptide(L)'
;MTKTVESNHDTIAAIATASGAGGIGIVRVSGPLSQSIAKSVLGHCPPPRHAAYLDFKDAGAQLIDRGIAIFYPNPHSYTGEDVLELQAHGGTALMQMLLARCIALGARQAEPGEFTRRAYLNDKLDLAQAEAVADVINAATQEAAKSAIRSLSGAFSNAIHTLLAQLTELRMYV
;
A
#
# COMPACT_ATOMS: atom_id res chain seq x y z
N MET A 1 -17.38 5.97 20.10
CA MET A 1 -16.15 6.80 20.04
C MET A 1 -15.97 7.19 18.58
N THR A 2 -16.21 8.46 18.26
CA THR A 2 -16.05 9.00 16.90
C THR A 2 -14.55 9.09 16.62
N LYS A 3 -14.05 8.28 15.69
CA LYS A 3 -12.69 8.43 15.17
C LYS A 3 -12.59 9.84 14.55
N THR A 4 -11.88 10.75 15.19
CA THR A 4 -11.43 11.97 14.53
C THR A 4 -10.38 11.54 13.51
N VAL A 5 -10.80 11.31 12.28
CA VAL A 5 -9.91 11.07 11.15
C VAL A 5 -9.24 12.42 10.87
N GLU A 6 -8.04 12.64 11.39
CA GLU A 6 -7.13 13.56 10.74
C GLU A 6 -6.94 13.01 9.34
N SER A 7 -7.62 13.61 8.37
CA SER A 7 -7.43 13.29 6.96
C SER A 7 -5.98 13.67 6.63
N ASN A 8 -5.12 12.68 6.60
CA ASN A 8 -3.72 12.82 6.22
C ASN A 8 -3.74 13.17 4.72
N HIS A 9 -3.78 14.48 4.39
CA HIS A 9 -3.83 14.99 3.02
C HIS A 9 -2.47 14.91 2.31
N ASP A 10 -1.46 14.30 2.94
CA ASP A 10 -0.13 14.15 2.36
C ASP A 10 -0.01 12.85 1.52
N THR A 11 0.92 12.89 0.58
CA THR A 11 1.27 11.73 -0.24
C THR A 11 2.53 11.10 0.31
N ILE A 12 2.53 9.78 0.49
CA ILE A 12 3.67 9.01 0.98
C ILE A 12 4.26 8.14 -0.13
N ALA A 13 5.57 7.89 -0.03
CA ALA A 13 6.28 6.98 -0.92
C ALA A 13 7.28 6.12 -0.14
N ALA A 14 7.44 4.86 -0.54
CA ALA A 14 8.49 3.99 -0.03
C ALA A 14 8.86 2.89 -1.04
N ILE A 15 10.04 2.29 -0.86
CA ILE A 15 10.39 1.02 -1.47
C ILE A 15 9.58 -0.07 -0.75
N ALA A 16 8.71 -0.74 -1.48
CA ALA A 16 7.75 -1.73 -0.94
C ALA A 16 8.28 -3.17 -0.99
N THR A 17 9.42 -3.40 -1.63
CA THR A 17 10.10 -4.70 -1.67
C THR A 17 11.15 -4.81 -0.56
N ALA A 18 11.53 -6.03 -0.22
CA ALA A 18 12.57 -6.29 0.77
C ALA A 18 13.89 -5.58 0.43
N SER A 19 14.65 -5.21 1.46
CA SER A 19 15.96 -4.56 1.29
C SER A 19 16.97 -5.52 0.64
N GLY A 20 17.84 -4.98 -0.22
CA GLY A 20 18.89 -5.72 -0.90
C GLY A 20 18.77 -5.65 -2.42
N ALA A 21 19.72 -6.26 -3.12
CA ALA A 21 19.68 -6.36 -4.57
C ALA A 21 18.75 -7.51 -5.01
N GLY A 22 17.83 -7.22 -5.92
CA GLY A 22 16.89 -8.19 -6.49
C GLY A 22 16.66 -7.94 -7.97
N GLY A 23 16.04 -8.88 -8.67
CA GLY A 23 15.66 -8.69 -10.08
C GLY A 23 14.59 -7.61 -10.26
N ILE A 24 13.70 -7.44 -9.27
CA ILE A 24 12.61 -6.45 -9.28
C ILE A 24 12.58 -5.71 -7.95
N GLY A 25 12.38 -4.40 -8.03
CA GLY A 25 12.06 -3.53 -6.90
C GLY A 25 10.82 -2.72 -7.18
N ILE A 26 10.06 -2.38 -6.16
CA ILE A 26 8.82 -1.62 -6.28
C ILE A 26 8.90 -0.38 -5.40
N VAL A 27 8.71 0.80 -6.00
CA VAL A 27 8.39 2.02 -5.25
C VAL A 27 6.89 2.20 -5.28
N ARG A 28 6.28 2.31 -4.11
CA ARG A 28 4.84 2.57 -3.94
C ARG A 28 4.63 4.00 -3.46
N VAL A 29 3.69 4.69 -4.09
CA VAL A 29 3.23 6.03 -3.73
C VAL A 29 1.75 5.93 -3.37
N SER A 30 1.30 6.58 -2.30
CA SER A 30 -0.12 6.62 -1.89
C SER A 30 -0.51 8.03 -1.45
N GLY A 31 -1.63 8.51 -1.95
CA GLY A 31 -2.18 9.83 -1.62
C GLY A 31 -2.51 10.69 -2.84
N PRO A 32 -2.95 11.95 -2.61
CA PRO A 32 -3.53 12.81 -3.66
C PRO A 32 -2.59 13.19 -4.80
N LEU A 33 -1.26 13.17 -4.56
CA LEU A 33 -0.29 13.49 -5.61
C LEU A 33 0.09 12.29 -6.50
N SER A 34 -0.43 11.08 -6.25
CA SER A 34 -0.05 9.85 -6.98
C SER A 34 -0.22 10.00 -8.49
N GLN A 35 -1.32 10.61 -8.95
CA GLN A 35 -1.57 10.84 -10.37
C GLN A 35 -0.62 11.87 -10.99
N SER A 36 -0.31 12.96 -10.26
CA SER A 36 0.63 13.98 -10.74
C SER A 36 2.07 13.48 -10.79
N ILE A 37 2.46 12.66 -9.81
CA ILE A 37 3.75 11.97 -9.77
C ILE A 37 3.87 11.02 -10.96
N ALA A 38 2.82 10.23 -11.24
CA ALA A 38 2.79 9.36 -12.42
C ALA A 38 3.04 10.16 -13.72
N LYS A 39 2.33 11.27 -13.91
CA LYS A 39 2.53 12.14 -15.09
C LYS A 39 3.95 12.69 -15.19
N SER A 40 4.57 13.06 -14.07
CA SER A 40 5.91 13.63 -14.04
C SER A 40 7.02 12.60 -14.25
N VAL A 41 6.83 11.38 -13.80
CA VAL A 41 7.83 10.29 -13.92
C VAL A 41 7.68 9.56 -15.25
N LEU A 42 6.45 9.35 -15.72
CA LEU A 42 6.13 8.49 -16.87
C LEU A 42 5.77 9.29 -18.14
N GLY A 43 5.51 10.60 -18.01
CA GLY A 43 4.95 11.44 -19.07
C GLY A 43 3.42 11.43 -19.14
N HIS A 44 2.77 10.40 -18.61
CA HIS A 44 1.31 10.28 -18.48
C HIS A 44 0.95 9.35 -17.32
N CYS A 45 -0.30 9.38 -16.86
CA CYS A 45 -0.80 8.41 -15.91
C CYS A 45 -1.32 7.18 -16.66
N PRO A 46 -0.91 5.94 -16.32
CA PRO A 46 -1.44 4.73 -16.94
C PRO A 46 -2.96 4.60 -16.72
N PRO A 47 -3.68 3.90 -17.60
CA PRO A 47 -5.06 3.53 -17.33
C PRO A 47 -5.18 2.75 -16.01
N PRO A 48 -6.28 2.94 -15.25
CA PRO A 48 -6.48 2.28 -13.97
C PRO A 48 -6.30 0.76 -14.03
N ARG A 49 -5.46 0.21 -13.12
CA ARG A 49 -5.19 -1.22 -12.97
C ARG A 49 -4.65 -1.90 -14.23
N HIS A 50 -4.05 -1.13 -15.12
CA HIS A 50 -3.36 -1.63 -16.30
C HIS A 50 -1.85 -1.62 -16.07
N ALA A 51 -1.20 -2.76 -16.29
CA ALA A 51 0.26 -2.88 -16.21
C ALA A 51 0.86 -2.30 -17.51
N ALA A 52 1.42 -1.10 -17.41
CA ALA A 52 2.02 -0.40 -18.56
C ALA A 52 3.54 -0.46 -18.46
N TYR A 53 4.21 -0.94 -19.52
CA TYR A 53 5.67 -0.94 -19.60
C TYR A 53 6.15 0.41 -20.13
N LEU A 54 6.83 1.20 -19.29
CA LEU A 54 7.11 2.62 -19.51
C LEU A 54 8.53 2.99 -19.06
N ASP A 55 9.03 4.10 -19.62
CA ASP A 55 10.25 4.75 -19.16
C ASP A 55 9.99 5.57 -17.89
N PHE A 56 10.83 5.40 -16.88
CA PHE A 56 10.83 6.20 -15.65
C PHE A 56 11.90 7.28 -15.78
N LYS A 57 11.50 8.56 -15.63
CA LYS A 57 12.33 9.73 -15.96
C LYS A 57 12.61 10.58 -14.72
N ASP A 58 13.83 11.12 -14.68
CA ASP A 58 14.24 12.11 -13.70
C ASP A 58 13.71 13.53 -14.02
N ALA A 59 14.18 14.53 -13.27
CA ALA A 59 13.80 15.93 -13.46
C ALA A 59 14.31 16.52 -14.80
N GLY A 60 15.40 15.99 -15.33
CA GLY A 60 15.99 16.39 -16.61
C GLY A 60 15.46 15.57 -17.80
N ALA A 61 14.40 14.78 -17.61
CA ALA A 61 13.85 13.84 -18.59
C ALA A 61 14.83 12.72 -19.02
N GLN A 62 15.90 12.49 -18.24
CA GLN A 62 16.80 11.38 -18.46
C GLN A 62 16.19 10.08 -17.92
N LEU A 63 16.49 8.98 -18.57
CA LEU A 63 16.01 7.66 -18.18
C LEU A 63 16.66 7.24 -16.85
N ILE A 64 15.83 7.00 -15.83
CA ILE A 64 16.23 6.33 -14.59
C ILE A 64 16.23 4.83 -14.83
N ASP A 65 15.10 4.29 -15.32
CA ASP A 65 14.90 2.89 -15.63
C ASP A 65 13.69 2.70 -16.55
N ARG A 66 13.48 1.46 -16.99
CA ARG A 66 12.29 1.05 -17.72
C ARG A 66 11.65 -0.12 -17.03
N GLY A 67 10.33 -0.04 -16.79
CA GLY A 67 9.63 -1.07 -16.02
C GLY A 67 8.12 -0.97 -16.12
N ILE A 68 7.43 -1.63 -15.21
CA ILE A 68 5.97 -1.67 -15.17
C ILE A 68 5.48 -0.60 -14.20
N ALA A 69 4.53 0.23 -14.65
CA ALA A 69 3.80 1.13 -13.79
C ALA A 69 2.33 0.74 -13.74
N ILE A 70 1.74 0.78 -12.53
CA ILE A 70 0.31 0.49 -12.31
C ILE A 70 -0.27 1.60 -11.45
N PHE A 71 -1.39 2.17 -11.89
CA PHE A 71 -2.16 3.15 -11.13
C PHE A 71 -3.47 2.53 -10.60
N TYR A 72 -3.74 2.71 -9.32
CA TYR A 72 -4.94 2.25 -8.63
C TYR A 72 -5.70 3.46 -8.10
N PRO A 73 -6.79 3.90 -8.74
CA PRO A 73 -7.58 5.01 -8.24
C PRO A 73 -8.34 4.64 -6.95
N ASN A 74 -8.53 5.62 -6.09
CA ASN A 74 -9.38 5.47 -4.92
C ASN A 74 -10.84 5.14 -5.33
N PRO A 75 -11.61 4.45 -4.48
CA PRO A 75 -11.21 3.78 -3.24
C PRO A 75 -10.67 2.36 -3.48
N HIS A 76 -10.44 1.95 -4.73
CA HIS A 76 -10.12 0.58 -5.12
C HIS A 76 -8.60 0.33 -5.19
N SER A 77 -7.90 0.64 -4.12
CA SER A 77 -6.47 0.43 -3.90
C SER A 77 -6.22 -0.25 -2.54
N TYR A 78 -4.97 -0.54 -2.22
CA TYR A 78 -4.58 -1.11 -0.93
C TYR A 78 -4.91 -0.18 0.24
N THR A 79 -4.56 1.10 0.13
CA THR A 79 -4.77 2.10 1.18
C THR A 79 -6.16 2.75 1.14
N GLY A 80 -6.95 2.52 0.08
CA GLY A 80 -8.17 3.27 -0.19
C GLY A 80 -7.95 4.67 -0.78
N GLU A 81 -6.70 5.08 -0.97
CA GLU A 81 -6.28 6.33 -1.63
C GLU A 81 -5.89 6.05 -3.10
N ASP A 82 -5.55 7.09 -3.86
CA ASP A 82 -4.85 6.90 -5.13
C ASP A 82 -3.47 6.29 -4.87
N VAL A 83 -3.16 5.18 -5.54
CA VAL A 83 -1.88 4.48 -5.39
C VAL A 83 -1.21 4.33 -6.75
N LEU A 84 0.10 4.61 -6.79
CA LEU A 84 0.97 4.34 -7.93
C LEU A 84 2.04 3.34 -7.51
N GLU A 85 2.23 2.28 -8.28
CA GLU A 85 3.36 1.36 -8.16
C GLU A 85 4.26 1.48 -9.39
N LEU A 86 5.56 1.66 -9.12
CA LEU A 86 6.63 1.71 -10.09
C LEU A 86 7.54 0.50 -9.86
N GLN A 87 7.42 -0.49 -10.74
CA GLN A 87 8.17 -1.75 -10.67
C GLN A 87 9.36 -1.64 -11.63
N ALA A 88 10.55 -1.50 -11.06
CA ALA A 88 11.82 -1.31 -11.76
C ALA A 88 12.79 -2.45 -11.45
N HIS A 89 14.03 -2.41 -11.97
CA HIS A 89 15.07 -3.30 -11.51
C HIS A 89 15.41 -3.03 -10.04
N GLY A 90 15.57 -4.11 -9.24
CA GLY A 90 15.69 -4.05 -7.78
C GLY A 90 17.09 -3.71 -7.26
N GLY A 91 17.89 -2.96 -8.03
CA GLY A 91 19.17 -2.46 -7.56
C GLY A 91 19.00 -1.34 -6.52
N THR A 92 19.72 -1.42 -5.39
CA THR A 92 19.56 -0.49 -4.27
C THR A 92 19.70 0.97 -4.68
N ALA A 93 20.72 1.32 -5.49
CA ALA A 93 20.91 2.70 -5.95
C ALA A 93 19.76 3.19 -6.83
N LEU A 94 19.29 2.34 -7.74
CA LEU A 94 18.20 2.66 -8.66
C LEU A 94 16.89 2.86 -7.91
N MET A 95 16.58 2.00 -6.93
CA MET A 95 15.40 2.16 -6.08
C MET A 95 15.43 3.47 -5.28
N GLN A 96 16.61 3.86 -4.76
CA GLN A 96 16.78 5.13 -4.07
C GLN A 96 16.62 6.33 -5.01
N MET A 97 17.13 6.27 -6.24
CA MET A 97 16.92 7.32 -7.24
C MET A 97 15.43 7.51 -7.55
N LEU A 98 14.70 6.40 -7.75
CA LEU A 98 13.27 6.44 -8.05
C LEU A 98 12.44 6.97 -6.87
N LEU A 99 12.76 6.53 -5.64
CA LEU A 99 12.13 7.04 -4.42
C LEU A 99 12.42 8.54 -4.24
N ALA A 100 13.69 8.96 -4.38
CA ALA A 100 14.08 10.37 -4.28
C ALA A 100 13.35 11.25 -5.31
N ARG A 101 13.12 10.72 -6.53
CA ARG A 101 12.32 11.41 -7.54
C ARG A 101 10.88 11.61 -7.10
N CYS A 102 10.24 10.61 -6.49
CA CYS A 102 8.88 10.74 -5.96
C CYS A 102 8.81 11.76 -4.81
N ILE A 103 9.83 11.77 -3.93
CA ILE A 103 9.93 12.73 -2.83
C ILE A 103 10.11 14.16 -3.38
N ALA A 104 10.98 14.36 -4.37
CA ALA A 104 11.16 15.66 -5.01
C ALA A 104 9.89 16.20 -5.70
N LEU A 105 8.95 15.33 -6.01
CA LEU A 105 7.63 15.68 -6.58
C LEU A 105 6.55 15.91 -5.51
N GLY A 106 6.93 15.95 -4.22
CA GLY A 106 6.07 16.33 -3.11
C GLY A 106 5.55 15.16 -2.27
N ALA A 107 5.96 13.93 -2.55
CA ALA A 107 5.70 12.84 -1.62
C ALA A 107 6.63 12.95 -0.39
N ARG A 108 6.13 12.53 0.77
CA ARG A 108 6.94 12.29 1.97
C ARG A 108 7.35 10.82 2.02
N GLN A 109 8.49 10.53 2.62
CA GLN A 109 8.84 9.13 2.91
C GLN A 109 7.84 8.54 3.91
N ALA A 110 7.34 7.34 3.61
CA ALA A 110 6.41 6.62 4.49
C ALA A 110 7.13 6.14 5.75
N GLU A 111 6.40 6.17 6.86
CA GLU A 111 6.81 5.52 8.11
C GLU A 111 6.63 3.99 8.00
N PRO A 112 7.35 3.19 8.80
CA PRO A 112 7.12 1.74 8.87
C PRO A 112 5.63 1.42 9.15
N GLY A 113 5.04 0.55 8.34
CA GLY A 113 3.63 0.14 8.48
C GLY A 113 2.59 1.19 8.03
N GLU A 114 3.00 2.37 7.53
CA GLU A 114 2.07 3.46 7.26
C GLU A 114 1.03 3.14 6.18
N PHE A 115 1.38 2.40 5.14
CA PHE A 115 0.39 1.98 4.13
C PHE A 115 -0.72 1.13 4.74
N THR A 116 -0.38 0.20 5.64
CA THR A 116 -1.36 -0.64 6.35
C THR A 116 -2.18 0.18 7.34
N ARG A 117 -1.55 1.14 8.04
CA ARG A 117 -2.27 2.08 8.91
C ARG A 117 -3.30 2.89 8.13
N ARG A 118 -2.96 3.40 6.93
CA ARG A 118 -3.91 4.11 6.06
C ARG A 118 -5.02 3.20 5.56
N ALA A 119 -4.71 1.96 5.19
CA ALA A 119 -5.72 0.97 4.84
C ALA A 119 -6.73 0.74 5.98
N TYR A 120 -6.26 0.65 7.23
CA TYR A 120 -7.12 0.54 8.41
C TYR A 120 -7.96 1.81 8.64
N LEU A 121 -7.37 3.02 8.51
CA LEU A 121 -8.08 4.28 8.71
C LEU A 121 -9.14 4.54 7.62
N ASN A 122 -8.93 4.01 6.42
CA ASN A 122 -9.83 4.10 5.28
C ASN A 122 -10.80 2.90 5.17
N ASP A 123 -10.99 2.14 6.26
CA ASP A 123 -11.91 0.99 6.35
C ASP A 123 -11.68 -0.10 5.28
N LYS A 124 -10.42 -0.23 4.77
CA LYS A 124 -10.01 -1.31 3.86
C LYS A 124 -9.66 -2.59 4.61
N LEU A 125 -9.18 -2.44 5.84
CA LEU A 125 -8.83 -3.50 6.77
C LEU A 125 -9.41 -3.17 8.14
N ASP A 126 -9.83 -4.17 8.90
CA ASP A 126 -10.05 -4.03 10.33
C ASP A 126 -8.73 -4.14 11.11
N LEU A 127 -8.77 -3.92 12.43
CA LEU A 127 -7.56 -3.93 13.25
C LEU A 127 -6.86 -5.30 13.24
N ALA A 128 -7.62 -6.39 13.35
CA ALA A 128 -7.07 -7.75 13.34
C ALA A 128 -6.42 -8.09 11.99
N GLN A 129 -7.03 -7.64 10.90
CA GLN A 129 -6.46 -7.77 9.56
C GLN A 129 -5.19 -6.93 9.38
N ALA A 130 -5.16 -5.70 9.91
CA ALA A 130 -3.98 -4.84 9.85
C ALA A 130 -2.79 -5.44 10.62
N GLU A 131 -3.03 -6.02 11.79
CA GLU A 131 -2.02 -6.75 12.57
C GLU A 131 -1.53 -8.01 11.82
N ALA A 132 -2.46 -8.76 11.21
CA ALA A 132 -2.14 -9.97 10.47
C ALA A 132 -1.23 -9.71 9.25
N VAL A 133 -1.20 -8.50 8.67
CA VAL A 133 -0.26 -8.16 7.59
C VAL A 133 1.19 -8.35 8.03
N ALA A 134 1.55 -7.87 9.23
CA ALA A 134 2.89 -8.04 9.78
C ALA A 134 3.20 -9.52 10.06
N ASP A 135 2.23 -10.28 10.57
CA ASP A 135 2.38 -11.71 10.82
C ASP A 135 2.61 -12.51 9.53
N VAL A 136 1.90 -12.20 8.46
CA VAL A 136 2.10 -12.84 7.14
C VAL A 136 3.52 -12.56 6.61
N ILE A 137 4.01 -11.33 6.74
CA ILE A 137 5.35 -10.95 6.26
C ILE A 137 6.45 -11.65 7.07
N ASN A 138 6.26 -11.79 8.39
CA ASN A 138 7.26 -12.34 9.31
C ASN A 138 7.13 -13.86 9.53
N ALA A 139 6.16 -14.51 8.90
CA ALA A 139 5.93 -15.95 9.10
C ALA A 139 7.14 -16.78 8.64
N ALA A 140 7.76 -17.49 9.58
CA ALA A 140 8.92 -18.34 9.31
C ALA A 140 8.55 -19.78 8.93
N THR A 141 7.29 -20.21 9.13
CA THR A 141 6.80 -21.56 8.82
C THR A 141 5.55 -21.51 7.97
N GLN A 142 5.25 -22.60 7.25
CA GLN A 142 4.02 -22.69 6.45
C GLN A 142 2.76 -22.61 7.32
N GLU A 143 2.78 -23.21 8.51
CA GLU A 143 1.67 -23.20 9.45
C GLU A 143 1.39 -21.77 9.98
N ALA A 144 2.45 -21.04 10.34
CA ALA A 144 2.34 -19.63 10.75
C ALA A 144 1.78 -18.79 9.61
N ALA A 145 2.28 -18.95 8.38
CA ALA A 145 1.77 -18.22 7.20
C ALA A 145 0.29 -18.52 6.95
N LYS A 146 -0.14 -19.79 6.99
CA LYS A 146 -1.55 -20.18 6.83
C LYS A 146 -2.44 -19.60 7.93
N SER A 147 -1.95 -19.53 9.17
CA SER A 147 -2.68 -18.94 10.29
C SER A 147 -2.85 -17.43 10.10
N ALA A 148 -1.79 -16.72 9.76
CA ALA A 148 -1.80 -15.29 9.50
C ALA A 148 -2.71 -14.93 8.31
N ILE A 149 -2.68 -15.72 7.21
CA ILE A 149 -3.58 -15.53 6.07
C ILE A 149 -5.05 -15.70 6.46
N ARG A 150 -5.38 -16.65 7.34
CA ARG A 150 -6.76 -16.80 7.86
C ARG A 150 -7.21 -15.57 8.65
N SER A 151 -6.34 -15.01 9.49
CA SER A 151 -6.62 -13.76 10.21
C SER A 151 -6.81 -12.60 9.23
N LEU A 152 -5.91 -12.45 8.25
CA LEU A 152 -5.98 -11.44 7.21
C LEU A 152 -7.25 -11.56 6.35
N SER A 153 -7.76 -12.77 6.12
CA SER A 153 -9.03 -13.00 5.41
C SER A 153 -10.29 -12.68 6.22
N GLY A 154 -10.15 -12.20 7.46
CA GLY A 154 -11.25 -11.78 8.31
C GLY A 154 -11.92 -12.91 9.11
N ALA A 155 -11.34 -14.10 9.17
CA ALA A 155 -11.95 -15.23 9.89
C ALA A 155 -12.17 -14.93 11.37
N PHE A 156 -11.21 -14.26 12.03
CA PHE A 156 -11.34 -13.84 13.43
C PHE A 156 -12.45 -12.78 13.58
N SER A 157 -12.46 -11.75 12.77
CA SER A 157 -13.45 -10.68 12.78
C SER A 157 -14.87 -11.20 12.59
N ASN A 158 -15.05 -12.14 11.66
CA ASN A 158 -16.35 -12.79 11.42
C ASN A 158 -16.82 -13.59 12.65
N ALA A 159 -15.93 -14.30 13.34
CA ALA A 159 -16.27 -15.03 14.57
C ALA A 159 -16.70 -14.06 15.70
N ILE A 160 -15.99 -12.95 15.87
CA ILE A 160 -16.33 -11.90 16.84
C ILE A 160 -17.66 -11.23 16.50
N HIS A 161 -17.92 -10.90 15.24
CA HIS A 161 -19.20 -10.32 14.83
C HIS A 161 -20.38 -11.27 15.08
N THR A 162 -20.19 -12.57 14.84
CA THR A 162 -21.21 -13.60 15.15
C THR A 162 -21.50 -13.64 16.64
N LEU A 163 -20.45 -13.66 17.48
CA LEU A 163 -20.61 -13.64 18.95
C LEU A 163 -21.30 -12.35 19.40
N LEU A 164 -20.92 -11.20 18.86
CA LEU A 164 -21.52 -9.92 19.20
C LEU A 164 -23.03 -9.89 18.86
N ALA A 165 -23.41 -10.44 17.69
CA ALA A 165 -24.81 -10.54 17.30
C ALA A 165 -25.61 -11.41 18.29
N GLN A 166 -25.08 -12.57 18.69
CA GLN A 166 -25.70 -13.48 19.68
C GLN A 166 -25.84 -12.81 21.04
N LEU A 167 -24.82 -12.12 21.52
CA LEU A 167 -24.87 -11.38 22.78
C LEU A 167 -25.87 -10.22 22.75
N THR A 168 -25.97 -9.54 21.63
CA THR A 168 -26.94 -8.45 21.43
C THR A 168 -28.37 -8.99 21.46
N GLU A 169 -28.62 -10.11 20.79
CA GLU A 169 -29.91 -10.78 20.81
C GLU A 169 -30.26 -11.22 22.23
N LEU A 170 -29.35 -11.89 22.96
CA LEU A 170 -29.56 -12.31 24.35
C LEU A 170 -29.94 -11.12 25.23
N ARG A 171 -29.28 -9.97 25.08
CA ARG A 171 -29.56 -8.75 25.85
C ARG A 171 -30.97 -8.19 25.59
N MET A 172 -31.59 -8.47 24.43
CA MET A 172 -32.96 -8.04 24.15
C MET A 172 -34.03 -8.88 24.88
N TYR A 173 -33.66 -10.08 25.40
CA TYR A 173 -34.56 -10.95 26.14
C TYR A 173 -34.43 -10.81 27.66
N VAL A 174 -33.51 -9.99 28.14
CA VAL A 174 -33.30 -9.69 29.56
C VAL A 174 -33.69 -8.25 29.86
#